data_23e7f2b27e5227bb95329c11c53e6feb
#
_entry.id   23e7f2b27e5227bb95329c11c53e6feb
#
_cell.length_a   1.000
_cell.length_b   1.000
_cell.length_c   1.000
_cell.angle_alpha   90.00
_cell.angle_beta   90.00
_cell.angle_gamma   90.00
#
_symmetry.space_group_name_H-M   'P 1'
#
loop_
_entity.id
_entity.type
_entity.pdbx_description
1 polymer ?
#
loop_
_entity_poly.entity_id
_entity_poly.type
_entity_poly.pdbx_seq_one_letter_code
_entity_poly.pdbx_strand_id
1 'polypeptide(L)'
;MILSWSVYALLIVLILFGCKFAWRKNEFNDDFLSLDVTKSLRGLAAIGVILHHISQESAFQKVKELSPFVNAGFYFVAIFFFCSGFGLIKSLKTKENYLDGFLKKRVLKTIVIPFYVCVLLYGIYKLIMGVKMPVAHWITNLLGLTLMNEYAWY
;
A
#
# COMPACT_ATOMS: atom_id res chain seq x y z
N MET A 1 12.76 22.41 9.53
CA MET A 1 11.95 23.23 8.61
C MET A 1 12.31 23.01 7.14
N ILE A 2 13.59 23.04 6.72
CA ILE A 2 13.99 22.82 5.32
C ILE A 2 13.70 21.39 4.84
N LEU A 3 13.95 20.36 5.65
CA LEU A 3 13.79 18.95 5.31
C LEU A 3 12.32 18.57 5.05
N SER A 4 11.38 19.23 5.69
CA SER A 4 9.96 18.95 5.60
C SER A 4 9.31 19.49 4.34
N TRP A 5 9.69 20.64 3.90
CA TRP A 5 9.25 21.19 2.63
C TRP A 5 9.83 20.42 1.43
N SER A 6 11.01 19.81 1.59
CA SER A 6 11.60 18.97 0.55
C SER A 6 10.77 17.73 0.22
N VAL A 7 10.08 17.13 1.21
CA VAL A 7 9.18 15.99 0.97
C VAL A 7 8.00 16.41 0.09
N TYR A 8 7.38 17.56 0.38
CA TYR A 8 6.29 18.07 -0.43
C TYR A 8 6.74 18.44 -1.85
N ALA A 9 7.90 19.10 -1.97
CA ALA A 9 8.48 19.42 -3.27
C ALA A 9 8.74 18.15 -4.10
N LEU A 10 9.30 17.11 -3.47
CA LEU A 10 9.53 15.82 -4.11
C LEU A 10 8.21 15.17 -4.56
N LEU A 11 7.19 15.15 -3.70
CA LEU A 11 5.88 14.60 -4.05
C LEU A 11 5.24 15.36 -5.21
N ILE A 12 5.30 16.71 -5.20
CA ILE A 12 4.79 17.53 -6.29
C ILE A 12 5.53 17.22 -7.59
N VAL A 13 6.85 17.13 -7.55
CA VAL A 13 7.66 16.78 -8.74
C VAL A 13 7.29 15.39 -9.26
N LEU A 14 7.13 14.38 -8.38
CA LEU A 14 6.73 13.04 -8.77
C LEU A 14 5.34 13.01 -9.41
N ILE A 15 4.39 13.76 -8.83
CA ILE A 15 3.03 13.87 -9.38
C ILE A 15 3.08 14.56 -10.75
N LEU A 16 3.73 15.69 -10.86
CA LEU A 16 3.79 16.48 -12.11
C LEU A 16 4.54 15.74 -13.23
N PHE A 17 5.61 15.02 -12.89
CA PHE A 17 6.39 14.24 -13.86
C PHE A 17 5.58 13.10 -14.50
N GLY A 18 4.63 12.53 -13.75
CA GLY A 18 3.77 11.45 -14.25
C GLY A 18 2.46 11.91 -14.86
N CYS A 19 2.10 13.19 -14.76
CA CYS A 19 0.81 13.70 -15.21
C CYS A 19 0.81 14.12 -16.68
N LYS A 20 -0.17 13.64 -17.42
CA LYS A 20 -0.54 14.19 -18.73
C LYS A 20 -1.67 15.18 -18.53
N PHE A 21 -1.43 16.44 -18.87
CA PHE A 21 -2.43 17.50 -18.73
C PHE A 21 -3.21 17.68 -20.04
N ALA A 22 -4.53 17.66 -19.97
CA ALA A 22 -5.39 18.11 -21.04
C ALA A 22 -5.52 19.64 -20.93
N TRP A 23 -4.82 20.38 -21.81
CA TRP A 23 -4.71 21.84 -21.74
C TRP A 23 -5.88 22.56 -22.45
N ARG A 24 -6.56 21.87 -23.36
CA ARG A 24 -7.66 22.47 -24.13
C ARG A 24 -8.98 22.20 -23.49
N LYS A 25 -9.88 23.17 -23.56
CA LYS A 25 -11.28 22.99 -23.13
C LYS A 25 -11.91 21.87 -23.95
N ASN A 26 -12.47 20.88 -23.27
CA ASN A 26 -13.04 19.64 -23.81
C ASN A 26 -12.02 18.56 -24.26
N GLU A 27 -10.74 18.68 -23.98
CA GLU A 27 -9.81 17.56 -24.07
C GLU A 27 -9.95 16.65 -22.85
N PHE A 28 -9.97 15.36 -23.10
CA PHE A 28 -9.98 14.33 -22.09
C PHE A 28 -8.87 13.30 -22.38
N ASN A 29 -8.17 12.87 -21.36
CA ASN A 29 -7.17 11.82 -21.53
C ASN A 29 -7.87 10.46 -21.53
N ASP A 30 -8.08 9.85 -22.68
CA ASP A 30 -8.75 8.55 -22.83
C ASP A 30 -7.98 7.41 -22.15
N ASP A 31 -6.69 7.60 -21.90
CA ASP A 31 -5.81 6.63 -21.26
C ASP A 31 -5.72 6.77 -19.71
N PHE A 32 -6.55 7.61 -19.09
CA PHE A 32 -6.50 7.91 -17.65
C PHE A 32 -6.60 6.67 -16.73
N LEU A 33 -7.18 5.58 -17.22
CA LEU A 33 -7.23 4.28 -16.53
C LEU A 33 -6.39 3.21 -17.24
N SER A 34 -5.39 3.61 -18.01
CA SER A 34 -4.44 2.67 -18.60
C SER A 34 -3.64 1.94 -17.52
N LEU A 35 -3.03 0.81 -17.89
CA LEU A 35 -2.24 0.01 -16.95
C LEU A 35 -1.08 0.81 -16.35
N ASP A 36 -0.44 1.67 -17.15
CA ASP A 36 0.72 2.44 -16.71
C ASP A 36 0.31 3.58 -15.78
N VAL A 37 -0.79 4.28 -16.08
CA VAL A 37 -1.35 5.31 -15.19
C VAL A 37 -1.77 4.70 -13.85
N THR A 38 -2.47 3.57 -13.87
CA THR A 38 -2.91 2.90 -12.63
C THR A 38 -1.74 2.31 -11.82
N LYS A 39 -0.64 1.89 -12.47
CA LYS A 39 0.61 1.50 -11.77
C LYS A 39 1.27 2.70 -11.09
N SER A 40 1.40 3.83 -11.80
CA SER A 40 1.98 5.06 -11.25
C SER A 40 1.16 5.58 -10.07
N LEU A 41 -0.16 5.59 -10.20
CA LEU A 41 -1.08 6.00 -9.13
C LEU A 41 -0.94 5.12 -7.89
N ARG A 42 -0.80 3.79 -8.06
CA ARG A 42 -0.54 2.87 -6.94
C ARG A 42 0.83 3.10 -6.31
N GLY A 43 1.85 3.39 -7.12
CA GLY A 43 3.17 3.75 -6.60
C GLY A 43 3.13 5.00 -5.71
N LEU A 44 2.44 6.04 -6.18
CA LEU A 44 2.24 7.26 -5.40
C LEU A 44 1.44 7.00 -4.11
N ALA A 45 0.38 6.21 -4.20
CA ALA A 45 -0.41 5.83 -3.04
C ALA A 45 0.41 5.03 -2.02
N ALA A 46 1.33 4.16 -2.46
CA ALA A 46 2.24 3.44 -1.56
C ALA A 46 3.14 4.41 -0.78
N ILE A 47 3.70 5.42 -1.44
CA ILE A 47 4.48 6.47 -0.76
C ILE A 47 3.61 7.20 0.27
N GLY A 48 2.37 7.52 -0.08
CA GLY A 48 1.42 8.16 0.83
C GLY A 48 1.11 7.31 2.08
N VAL A 49 0.96 6.00 1.92
CA VAL A 49 0.78 5.06 3.05
C VAL A 49 2.02 5.04 3.94
N ILE A 50 3.22 5.00 3.36
CA ILE A 50 4.47 5.05 4.13
C ILE A 50 4.56 6.34 4.94
N LEU A 51 4.27 7.50 4.33
CA LEU A 51 4.27 8.79 5.02
C LEU A 51 3.22 8.85 6.14
N HIS A 52 2.04 8.23 5.92
CA HIS A 52 1.02 8.09 6.95
C HIS A 52 1.55 7.33 8.17
N HIS A 53 2.17 6.16 7.98
CA HIS A 53 2.73 5.39 9.09
C HIS A 53 3.88 6.12 9.78
N ILE A 54 4.79 6.75 9.04
CA ILE A 54 5.85 7.57 9.62
C ILE A 54 5.26 8.69 10.48
N SER A 55 4.19 9.34 10.02
CA SER A 55 3.56 10.44 10.75
C SER A 55 2.92 10.02 12.08
N GLN A 56 2.57 8.74 12.22
CA GLN A 56 1.98 8.16 13.44
C GLN A 56 3.04 7.72 14.46
N GLU A 57 4.29 7.53 14.03
CA GLU A 57 5.37 7.16 14.94
C GLU A 57 5.66 8.24 15.97
N SER A 58 5.85 7.85 17.23
CA SER A 58 6.04 8.76 18.37
C SER A 58 7.20 9.74 18.17
N ALA A 59 8.27 9.30 17.50
CA ALA A 59 9.43 10.13 17.17
C ALA A 59 9.09 11.29 16.21
N PHE A 60 8.07 11.12 15.37
CA PHE A 60 7.70 12.09 14.33
C PHE A 60 6.40 12.86 14.60
N GLN A 61 5.66 12.54 15.66
CA GLN A 61 4.40 13.21 16.02
C GLN A 61 4.53 14.73 16.22
N LYS A 62 5.74 15.20 16.59
CA LYS A 62 6.02 16.63 16.76
C LYS A 62 6.35 17.35 15.45
N VAL A 63 6.49 16.62 14.35
CA VAL A 63 6.81 17.18 13.03
C VAL A 63 5.51 17.67 12.39
N LYS A 64 5.22 18.95 12.51
CA LYS A 64 3.99 19.58 12.02
C LYS A 64 3.76 19.36 10.53
N GLU A 65 4.82 19.23 9.76
CA GLU A 65 4.79 19.03 8.31
C GLU A 65 4.27 17.64 7.91
N LEU A 66 4.35 16.65 8.79
CA LEU A 66 3.75 15.34 8.56
C LEU A 66 2.28 15.25 9.02
N SER A 67 1.78 16.30 9.70
CA SER A 67 0.40 16.35 10.21
C SER A 67 -0.67 16.05 9.15
N PRO A 68 -0.60 16.49 7.89
CA PRO A 68 -1.59 16.14 6.88
C PRO A 68 -1.68 14.63 6.58
N PHE A 69 -0.59 13.89 6.82
CA PHE A 69 -0.55 12.46 6.55
C PHE A 69 -1.15 11.62 7.70
N VAL A 70 -1.27 12.16 8.92
CA VAL A 70 -1.78 11.43 10.09
C VAL A 70 -3.16 10.80 9.84
N ASN A 71 -4.02 11.47 9.08
CA ASN A 71 -5.36 11.01 8.76
C ASN A 71 -5.56 10.71 7.27
N ALA A 72 -4.48 10.66 6.47
CA ALA A 72 -4.60 10.50 5.02
C ALA A 72 -4.52 9.04 4.56
N GLY A 73 -4.12 8.10 5.43
CA GLY A 73 -3.86 6.71 5.06
C GLY A 73 -5.01 6.03 4.34
N PHE A 74 -6.24 6.25 4.81
CA PHE A 74 -7.42 5.61 4.22
C PHE A 74 -7.70 6.07 2.77
N TYR A 75 -7.35 7.31 2.40
CA TYR A 75 -7.47 7.76 1.01
C TYR A 75 -6.53 7.00 0.09
N PHE A 76 -5.29 6.80 0.53
CA PHE A 76 -4.30 6.04 -0.26
C PHE A 76 -4.69 4.57 -0.38
N VAL A 77 -5.21 3.97 0.69
CA VAL A 77 -5.74 2.60 0.67
C VAL A 77 -6.96 2.51 -0.26
N ALA A 78 -7.85 3.49 -0.27
CA ALA A 78 -8.99 3.53 -1.20
C ALA A 78 -8.54 3.54 -2.67
N ILE A 79 -7.45 4.24 -3.00
CA ILE A 79 -6.85 4.22 -4.34
C ILE A 79 -6.40 2.79 -4.72
N PHE A 80 -5.78 2.05 -3.80
CA PHE A 80 -5.41 0.66 -4.04
C PHE A 80 -6.63 -0.22 -4.33
N PHE A 81 -7.70 -0.08 -3.54
CA PHE A 81 -8.94 -0.84 -3.77
C PHE A 81 -9.56 -0.49 -5.12
N PHE A 82 -9.64 0.79 -5.45
CA PHE A 82 -10.16 1.24 -6.74
C PHE A 82 -9.35 0.65 -7.91
N CYS A 83 -8.03 0.83 -7.90
CA CYS A 83 -7.16 0.32 -8.97
C CYS A 83 -7.21 -1.21 -9.07
N SER A 84 -7.31 -1.91 -7.94
CA SER A 84 -7.40 -3.37 -7.91
C SER A 84 -8.73 -3.87 -8.46
N GLY A 85 -9.84 -3.27 -8.01
CA GLY A 85 -11.18 -3.60 -8.50
C GLY A 85 -11.34 -3.32 -9.99
N PHE A 86 -10.90 -2.15 -10.45
CA PHE A 86 -10.92 -1.79 -11.86
C PHE A 86 -10.09 -2.77 -12.71
N GLY A 87 -8.86 -3.07 -12.28
CA GLY A 87 -7.98 -4.01 -12.99
C GLY A 87 -8.55 -5.43 -13.02
N LEU A 88 -9.25 -5.86 -11.96
CA LEU A 88 -9.93 -7.14 -11.89
C LEU A 88 -11.07 -7.22 -12.92
N ILE A 89 -11.96 -6.23 -12.92
CA ILE A 89 -13.10 -6.16 -13.84
C ILE A 89 -12.62 -6.09 -15.29
N LYS A 90 -11.63 -5.25 -15.57
CA LYS A 90 -11.05 -5.15 -16.91
C LYS A 90 -10.45 -6.48 -17.37
N SER A 91 -9.70 -7.17 -16.49
CA SER A 91 -9.12 -8.47 -16.81
C SER A 91 -10.19 -9.54 -17.01
N LEU A 92 -11.27 -9.53 -16.25
CA LEU A 92 -12.39 -10.46 -16.40
C LEU A 92 -13.10 -10.27 -17.73
N LYS A 93 -13.23 -9.03 -18.21
CA LYS A 93 -13.89 -8.70 -19.49
C LYS A 93 -13.02 -8.97 -20.72
N THR A 94 -11.69 -8.91 -20.58
CA THR A 94 -10.77 -8.95 -21.74
C THR A 94 -10.03 -10.26 -21.90
N LYS A 95 -9.98 -11.11 -20.86
CA LYS A 95 -9.24 -12.36 -20.91
C LYS A 95 -10.18 -13.54 -20.81
N GLU A 96 -10.13 -14.40 -21.81
CA GLU A 96 -10.77 -15.71 -21.74
C GLU A 96 -10.18 -16.52 -20.58
N ASN A 97 -11.01 -17.27 -19.87
CA ASN A 97 -10.62 -18.14 -18.77
C ASN A 97 -9.82 -17.43 -17.65
N TYR A 98 -10.12 -16.14 -17.41
CA TYR A 98 -9.42 -15.35 -16.37
C TYR A 98 -9.52 -15.96 -14.97
N LEU A 99 -10.63 -16.66 -14.69
CA LEU A 99 -10.85 -17.31 -13.40
C LEU A 99 -10.02 -18.57 -13.20
N ASP A 100 -9.46 -19.14 -14.28
CA ASP A 100 -8.64 -20.34 -14.19
C ASP A 100 -7.37 -20.09 -13.37
N GLY A 101 -7.28 -20.80 -12.24
CA GLY A 101 -6.21 -20.63 -11.28
C GLY A 101 -6.21 -19.29 -10.54
N PHE A 102 -7.33 -18.56 -10.53
CA PHE A 102 -7.48 -17.27 -9.86
C PHE A 102 -7.07 -17.34 -8.38
N LEU A 103 -7.58 -18.34 -7.64
CA LEU A 103 -7.22 -18.52 -6.24
C LEU A 103 -5.71 -18.72 -6.04
N LYS A 104 -5.07 -19.53 -6.89
CA LYS A 104 -3.62 -19.76 -6.83
C LYS A 104 -2.82 -18.49 -7.16
N LYS A 105 -3.23 -17.75 -8.19
CA LYS A 105 -2.48 -16.57 -8.68
C LYS A 105 -2.74 -15.33 -7.81
N ARG A 106 -3.97 -15.12 -7.36
CA ARG A 106 -4.37 -13.89 -6.67
C ARG A 106 -4.45 -14.05 -5.16
N VAL A 107 -4.95 -15.14 -4.64
CA VAL A 107 -5.05 -15.35 -3.20
C VAL A 107 -3.75 -15.92 -2.67
N LEU A 108 -3.34 -17.11 -3.14
CA LEU A 108 -2.17 -17.79 -2.58
C LEU A 108 -0.88 -16.96 -2.77
N LYS A 109 -0.57 -16.53 -4.00
CA LYS A 109 0.70 -15.82 -4.27
C LYS A 109 0.71 -14.37 -3.76
N THR A 110 -0.44 -13.69 -3.77
CA THR A 110 -0.47 -12.25 -3.48
C THR A 110 -0.82 -11.94 -2.02
N ILE A 111 -1.53 -12.83 -1.34
CA ILE A 111 -1.99 -12.63 0.05
C ILE A 111 -1.32 -13.63 0.98
N VAL A 112 -1.55 -14.94 0.75
CA VAL A 112 -1.16 -15.98 1.70
C VAL A 112 0.36 -16.08 1.85
N ILE A 113 1.11 -16.16 0.74
CA ILE A 113 2.57 -16.29 0.81
C ILE A 113 3.21 -15.05 1.45
N PRO A 114 2.93 -13.79 1.02
CA PRO A 114 3.49 -12.62 1.69
C PRO A 114 3.12 -12.55 3.18
N PHE A 115 1.88 -12.87 3.54
CA PHE A 115 1.46 -12.92 4.94
C PHE A 115 2.34 -13.86 5.77
N TYR A 116 2.51 -15.11 5.35
CA TYR A 116 3.33 -16.07 6.11
C TYR A 116 4.83 -15.72 6.10
N VAL A 117 5.33 -15.10 5.04
CA VAL A 117 6.69 -14.56 5.02
C VAL A 117 6.85 -13.46 6.08
N CYS A 118 5.90 -12.53 6.18
CA CYS A 118 5.94 -11.49 7.22
C CYS A 118 5.84 -12.09 8.63
N VAL A 119 4.91 -13.03 8.87
CA VAL A 119 4.77 -13.71 10.17
C VAL A 119 6.07 -14.41 10.57
N LEU A 120 6.71 -15.09 9.63
CA LEU A 120 7.98 -15.80 9.86
C LEU A 120 9.11 -14.81 10.19
N LEU A 121 9.28 -13.75 9.40
CA LEU A 121 10.32 -12.75 9.61
C LEU A 121 10.14 -12.04 10.96
N TYR A 122 8.91 -11.64 11.30
CA TYR A 122 8.63 -11.05 12.61
C TYR A 122 8.83 -12.03 13.76
N GLY A 123 8.47 -13.30 13.56
CA GLY A 123 8.73 -14.35 14.53
C GLY A 123 10.21 -14.50 14.82
N ILE A 124 11.04 -14.60 13.77
CA ILE A 124 12.51 -14.68 13.89
C ILE A 124 13.06 -13.42 14.59
N TYR A 125 12.61 -12.23 14.18
CA TYR A 125 13.02 -10.96 14.82
C TYR A 125 12.73 -10.97 16.30
N LYS A 126 11.53 -11.35 16.73
CA LYS A 126 11.16 -11.40 18.16
C LYS A 126 11.97 -12.44 18.94
N LEU A 127 12.28 -13.58 18.33
CA LEU A 127 13.16 -14.57 18.95
C LEU A 127 14.58 -14.03 19.17
N ILE A 128 15.14 -13.35 18.17
CA ILE A 128 16.46 -12.69 18.28
C ILE A 128 16.47 -11.63 19.37
N MET A 129 15.39 -10.85 19.49
CA MET A 129 15.25 -9.81 20.52
C MET A 129 14.93 -10.38 21.92
N GLY A 130 14.84 -11.71 22.07
CA GLY A 130 14.56 -12.36 23.36
C GLY A 130 13.14 -12.13 23.89
N VAL A 131 12.19 -11.71 23.05
CA VAL A 131 10.81 -11.47 23.44
C VAL A 131 10.12 -12.81 23.65
N LYS A 132 9.78 -13.13 24.91
CA LYS A 132 9.02 -14.33 25.24
C LYS A 132 7.54 -14.15 24.86
N MET A 133 7.06 -14.98 23.95
CA MET A 133 5.64 -14.99 23.55
C MET A 133 4.99 -16.32 23.94
N PRO A 134 3.79 -16.28 24.52
CA PRO A 134 3.01 -17.50 24.77
C PRO A 134 2.75 -18.30 23.51
N VAL A 135 2.73 -19.62 23.59
CA VAL A 135 2.43 -20.50 22.44
C VAL A 135 1.07 -20.16 21.81
N ALA A 136 0.07 -19.85 22.63
CA ALA A 136 -1.24 -19.43 22.15
C ALA A 136 -1.17 -18.20 21.23
N HIS A 137 -0.28 -17.26 21.53
CA HIS A 137 -0.08 -16.07 20.70
C HIS A 137 0.56 -16.39 19.34
N TRP A 138 1.46 -17.37 19.29
CA TRP A 138 2.00 -17.89 18.04
C TRP A 138 0.91 -18.53 17.17
N ILE A 139 0.06 -19.35 17.77
CA ILE A 139 -1.04 -20.00 17.05
C ILE A 139 -2.01 -18.97 16.49
N THR A 140 -2.42 -17.98 17.29
CA THR A 140 -3.35 -16.94 16.82
C THR A 140 -2.76 -16.07 15.73
N ASN A 141 -1.46 -15.82 15.76
CA ASN A 141 -0.76 -15.10 14.67
C ASN A 141 -0.70 -15.94 13.38
N LEU A 142 -0.39 -17.22 13.47
CA LEU A 142 -0.39 -18.13 12.33
C LEU A 142 -1.78 -18.24 11.68
N LEU A 143 -2.84 -18.14 12.47
CA LEU A 143 -4.22 -18.13 11.99
C LEU A 143 -4.68 -16.74 11.48
N GLY A 144 -3.86 -15.70 11.65
CA GLY A 144 -4.23 -14.34 11.29
C GLY A 144 -5.27 -13.70 12.22
N LEU A 145 -5.49 -14.27 13.41
CA LEU A 145 -6.46 -13.77 14.38
C LEU A 145 -5.91 -12.66 15.27
N THR A 146 -4.60 -12.63 15.46
CA THR A 146 -3.87 -11.55 16.14
C THR A 146 -2.68 -11.13 15.32
N LEU A 147 -2.29 -9.86 15.42
CA LEU A 147 -1.12 -9.34 14.73
C LEU A 147 0.10 -9.47 15.63
N MET A 148 1.18 -10.03 15.12
CA MET A 148 2.48 -10.02 15.82
C MET A 148 3.02 -8.62 15.99
N ASN A 149 2.70 -7.78 15.04
CA ASN A 149 2.97 -6.36 15.04
C ASN A 149 1.81 -5.67 14.31
N GLU A 150 1.38 -4.54 14.82
CA GLU A 150 0.28 -3.76 14.26
C GLU A 150 0.50 -3.38 12.79
N TYR A 151 1.75 -3.41 12.33
CA TYR A 151 2.16 -3.07 10.97
C TYR A 151 2.25 -4.25 9.99
N ALA A 152 1.95 -5.46 10.42
CA ALA A 152 2.10 -6.66 9.56
C ALA A 152 1.04 -6.80 8.45
N TRP A 153 0.03 -5.95 8.45
CA TRP A 153 -1.10 -6.01 7.52
C TRP A 153 -1.05 -4.99 6.38
N TYR A 154 -0.02 -4.17 6.30
CA TYR A 154 0.10 -3.10 5.30
C TYR A 154 1.14 -3.38 4.23
#